data_4e6c87149d02d0dbf1e40263f78df52f
#
_entry.id   4e6c87149d02d0dbf1e40263f78df52f
#
_cell.length_a   1.000
_cell.length_b   1.000
_cell.length_c   1.000
_cell.angle_alpha   90.00
_cell.angle_beta   90.00
_cell.angle_gamma   90.00
#
_symmetry.space_group_name_H-M   'P 1'
#
loop_
_entity.id
_entity.type
_entity.pdbx_description
1 polymer ?
#
loop_
_entity_poly.entity_id
_entity_poly.type
_entity_poly.pdbx_seq_one_letter_code
_entity_poly.pdbx_strand_id
1 'polypeptide(L)'
;MVFNIYTTFLVNMSRVYFIKTNTLITRLLIIFLVIFSNNVSAQLVVENTLTPEQLVQEILIGSGITATNITFTGAQDSAIGNFYNGETTNLGINEGIILSSGMVLEVPNIASFQASTPNGEPGDIDLDNLPGVIGTNDAAVLEFDFIPQSDTLLFNYVFGSEEYPEFVNQYNDVFAFFITGPNPSGPPHYNKENIALIPGTNLPVTINRILFKTNNKM
;
A
#
# COMPACT_ATOMS: atom_id res chain seq x y z
N MET A 1 31.97 16.39 3.56
CA MET A 1 32.54 17.33 2.58
C MET A 1 31.62 17.31 1.37
N VAL A 2 30.76 18.31 1.26
CA VAL A 2 29.72 18.38 0.21
C VAL A 2 30.25 19.33 -0.87
N PHE A 3 30.44 18.83 -2.09
CA PHE A 3 30.77 19.67 -3.23
C PHE A 3 29.48 20.05 -3.97
N ASN A 4 29.17 21.35 -3.93
CA ASN A 4 28.10 21.96 -4.71
C ASN A 4 28.74 22.55 -5.97
N ILE A 5 28.49 21.96 -7.14
CA ILE A 5 28.97 22.50 -8.42
C ILE A 5 27.81 23.29 -9.03
N TYR A 6 27.89 24.62 -8.93
CA TYR A 6 27.06 25.52 -9.70
C TYR A 6 27.70 25.76 -11.08
N THR A 7 27.11 25.20 -12.13
CA THR A 7 27.44 25.58 -13.50
C THR A 7 26.60 26.79 -13.88
N THR A 8 27.22 27.96 -13.88
CA THR A 8 26.62 29.20 -14.41
C THR A 8 26.73 29.16 -15.92
N PHE A 9 25.61 28.95 -16.62
CA PHE A 9 25.54 29.16 -18.05
C PHE A 9 25.41 30.66 -18.33
N LEU A 10 26.51 31.33 -18.74
CA LEU A 10 26.47 32.68 -19.31
C LEU A 10 26.02 32.55 -20.77
N VAL A 11 24.74 32.83 -21.01
CA VAL A 11 24.22 32.98 -22.36
C VAL A 11 24.57 34.40 -22.81
N ASN A 12 25.51 34.53 -23.75
CA ASN A 12 25.87 35.78 -24.39
C ASN A 12 24.74 36.20 -25.36
N MET A 13 23.81 37.02 -24.91
CA MET A 13 22.69 37.52 -25.69
C MET A 13 23.12 38.71 -26.57
N SER A 14 23.93 38.47 -27.59
CA SER A 14 24.36 39.55 -28.48
C SER A 14 23.42 39.87 -29.66
N ARG A 15 22.31 39.13 -29.84
CA ARG A 15 21.24 39.50 -30.81
C ARG A 15 19.88 38.96 -30.38
N VAL A 16 19.04 39.80 -29.82
CA VAL A 16 17.62 39.52 -29.65
C VAL A 16 16.92 39.84 -31.00
N TYR A 17 16.63 38.85 -31.79
CA TYR A 17 15.71 39.00 -32.92
C TYR A 17 14.29 39.01 -32.38
N PHE A 18 13.63 40.16 -32.37
CA PHE A 18 12.19 40.21 -32.21
C PHE A 18 11.52 39.62 -33.44
N ILE A 19 11.26 38.36 -33.44
CA ILE A 19 10.37 37.77 -34.43
C ILE A 19 8.97 38.31 -34.11
N LYS A 20 8.43 39.13 -35.01
CA LYS A 20 7.04 39.60 -34.93
C LYS A 20 6.17 38.35 -35.13
N THR A 21 5.95 37.59 -34.06
CA THR A 21 5.13 36.40 -34.10
C THR A 21 3.70 36.81 -34.41
N ASN A 22 3.15 36.22 -35.46
CA ASN A 22 1.76 36.41 -35.84
C ASN A 22 0.92 35.96 -34.62
N THR A 23 0.21 36.88 -33.98
CA THR A 23 -0.57 36.64 -32.76
C THR A 23 -1.52 35.45 -32.87
N LEU A 24 -1.94 35.13 -34.10
CA LEU A 24 -2.77 33.94 -34.38
C LEU A 24 -1.99 32.65 -34.22
N ILE A 25 -0.75 32.59 -34.71
CA ILE A 25 0.12 31.40 -34.57
C ILE A 25 0.46 31.12 -33.11
N THR A 26 0.77 32.19 -32.36
CA THR A 26 1.07 32.05 -30.92
C THR A 26 -0.14 31.59 -30.14
N ARG A 27 -1.34 32.07 -30.45
CA ARG A 27 -2.60 31.59 -29.84
C ARG A 27 -2.91 30.18 -30.22
N LEU A 28 -2.71 29.75 -31.45
CA LEU A 28 -2.88 28.38 -31.90
C LEU A 28 -1.89 27.44 -31.23
N LEU A 29 -0.65 27.86 -31.04
CA LEU A 29 0.38 27.07 -30.34
C LEU A 29 0.06 26.89 -28.86
N ILE A 30 -0.46 27.93 -28.20
CA ILE A 30 -0.90 27.87 -26.79
C ILE A 30 -2.13 26.94 -26.67
N ILE A 31 -3.10 27.05 -27.57
CA ILE A 31 -4.27 26.17 -27.59
C ILE A 31 -3.85 24.72 -27.85
N PHE A 32 -2.91 24.50 -28.76
CA PHE A 32 -2.34 23.19 -29.03
C PHE A 32 -1.64 22.60 -27.80
N LEU A 33 -0.82 23.39 -27.09
CA LEU A 33 -0.14 22.98 -25.85
C LEU A 33 -1.15 22.65 -24.73
N VAL A 34 -2.24 23.39 -24.62
CA VAL A 34 -3.30 23.13 -23.62
C VAL A 34 -4.12 21.88 -23.95
N ILE A 35 -4.38 21.63 -25.24
CA ILE A 35 -5.13 20.42 -25.69
C ILE A 35 -4.28 19.14 -25.50
N PHE A 36 -2.96 19.25 -25.61
CA PHE A 36 -2.03 18.12 -25.44
C PHE A 36 -1.45 17.99 -24.02
N SER A 37 -1.87 18.81 -23.06
CA SER A 37 -1.64 18.51 -21.65
C SER A 37 -2.49 17.29 -21.25
N ASN A 38 -2.05 16.10 -21.64
CA ASN A 38 -2.58 14.88 -21.06
C ASN A 38 -2.24 14.95 -19.56
N ASN A 39 -3.26 15.01 -18.72
CA ASN A 39 -3.10 14.66 -17.32
C ASN A 39 -2.75 13.16 -17.31
N VAL A 40 -1.45 12.86 -17.30
CA VAL A 40 -1.00 11.51 -16.97
C VAL A 40 -1.32 11.36 -15.47
N SER A 41 -2.51 10.88 -15.18
CA SER A 41 -2.79 10.37 -13.85
C SER A 41 -1.90 9.16 -13.69
N ALA A 42 -0.91 9.24 -12.81
CA ALA A 42 -0.14 8.07 -12.47
C ALA A 42 -1.10 7.12 -11.76
N GLN A 43 -1.35 6.00 -12.39
CA GLN A 43 -2.22 4.94 -11.87
C GLN A 43 -1.37 4.02 -11.00
N LEU A 44 -1.96 3.52 -9.91
CA LEU A 44 -1.38 2.43 -9.15
C LEU A 44 -1.11 1.26 -10.09
N VAL A 45 0.07 0.71 -10.04
CA VAL A 45 0.43 -0.50 -10.80
C VAL A 45 0.60 -1.64 -9.82
N VAL A 46 -0.03 -2.76 -10.11
CA VAL A 46 0.06 -3.99 -9.31
C VAL A 46 0.55 -5.12 -10.20
N GLU A 47 1.48 -5.92 -9.69
CA GLU A 47 2.05 -7.09 -10.34
C GLU A 47 2.08 -8.26 -9.34
N ASN A 48 1.92 -9.49 -9.85
CA ASN A 48 1.94 -10.72 -9.05
C ASN A 48 2.92 -11.76 -9.61
N THR A 49 4.02 -11.29 -10.17
CA THR A 49 5.02 -12.15 -10.84
C THR A 49 6.15 -12.61 -9.92
N LEU A 50 6.32 -11.98 -8.76
CA LEU A 50 7.34 -12.31 -7.79
C LEU A 50 6.88 -13.42 -6.84
N THR A 51 7.83 -14.26 -6.41
CA THR A 51 7.55 -15.27 -5.37
C THR A 51 7.40 -14.61 -3.99
N PRO A 52 6.76 -15.25 -3.00
CA PRO A 52 6.69 -14.73 -1.64
C PRO A 52 8.07 -14.40 -1.04
N GLU A 53 9.08 -15.22 -1.33
CA GLU A 53 10.46 -14.97 -0.91
C GLU A 53 11.02 -13.69 -1.53
N GLN A 54 10.80 -13.48 -2.83
CA GLN A 54 11.24 -12.27 -3.50
C GLN A 54 10.49 -11.04 -2.99
N LEU A 55 9.19 -11.14 -2.78
CA LEU A 55 8.38 -10.06 -2.23
C LEU A 55 8.89 -9.63 -0.85
N VAL A 56 9.19 -10.56 0.03
CA VAL A 56 9.73 -10.23 1.35
C VAL A 56 11.15 -9.67 1.24
N GLN A 57 12.05 -10.34 0.52
CA GLN A 57 13.47 -9.99 0.53
C GLN A 57 13.80 -8.75 -0.29
N GLU A 58 13.07 -8.49 -1.39
CA GLU A 58 13.39 -7.41 -2.32
C GLU A 58 12.51 -6.17 -2.11
N ILE A 59 11.27 -6.36 -1.63
CA ILE A 59 10.29 -5.26 -1.54
C ILE A 59 9.98 -4.88 -0.10
N LEU A 60 9.69 -5.86 0.78
CA LEU A 60 9.18 -5.57 2.12
C LEU A 60 10.27 -5.17 3.11
N ILE A 61 11.36 -5.94 3.15
CA ILE A 61 12.44 -5.72 4.11
C ILE A 61 13.47 -4.73 3.57
N GLY A 62 13.71 -3.68 4.35
CA GLY A 62 14.81 -2.75 4.06
C GLY A 62 16.20 -3.36 4.39
N SER A 63 17.24 -2.61 4.08
CA SER A 63 18.59 -2.96 4.50
C SER A 63 18.69 -3.02 6.02
N GLY A 64 19.13 -4.14 6.58
CA GLY A 64 19.31 -4.31 8.03
C GLY A 64 18.34 -5.29 8.69
N ILE A 65 17.51 -5.95 7.89
CA ILE A 65 16.69 -7.07 8.35
C ILE A 65 17.05 -8.31 7.53
N THR A 66 17.15 -9.46 8.16
CA THR A 66 17.29 -10.76 7.49
C THR A 66 16.01 -11.53 7.74
N ALA A 67 15.30 -11.91 6.67
CA ALA A 67 14.14 -12.77 6.75
C ALA A 67 14.48 -14.20 6.32
N THR A 68 13.89 -15.17 7.01
CA THR A 68 14.00 -16.61 6.75
C THR A 68 12.65 -17.27 6.95
N ASN A 69 12.52 -18.54 6.55
CA ASN A 69 11.29 -19.32 6.71
C ASN A 69 10.04 -18.62 6.16
N ILE A 70 10.21 -18.00 4.99
CA ILE A 70 9.13 -17.24 4.34
C ILE A 70 8.12 -18.23 3.77
N THR A 71 6.85 -18.09 4.15
CA THR A 71 5.74 -18.90 3.64
C THR A 71 4.56 -18.00 3.31
N PHE A 72 3.78 -18.43 2.34
CA PHE A 72 2.49 -17.82 2.01
C PHE A 72 1.40 -18.89 1.98
N THR A 73 0.30 -18.61 2.67
CA THR A 73 -0.92 -19.43 2.66
C THR A 73 -2.06 -18.61 2.09
N GLY A 74 -2.77 -19.16 1.13
CA GLY A 74 -3.83 -18.50 0.36
C GLY A 74 -3.66 -18.74 -1.13
N ALA A 75 -4.43 -18.04 -1.96
CA ALA A 75 -4.37 -18.14 -3.41
C ALA A 75 -3.09 -17.48 -3.97
N GLN A 76 -2.02 -18.25 -4.08
CA GLN A 76 -0.68 -17.75 -4.42
C GLN A 76 -0.62 -16.97 -5.73
N ASP A 77 -1.41 -17.35 -6.72
CA ASP A 77 -1.41 -16.72 -8.04
C ASP A 77 -2.30 -15.48 -8.13
N SER A 78 -3.02 -15.13 -7.07
CA SER A 78 -3.99 -14.03 -7.12
C SER A 78 -4.05 -13.15 -5.88
N ALA A 79 -3.73 -13.68 -4.69
CA ALA A 79 -3.95 -12.98 -3.42
C ALA A 79 -2.72 -12.22 -2.89
N ILE A 80 -1.57 -12.33 -3.57
CA ILE A 80 -0.31 -11.66 -3.19
C ILE A 80 0.38 -11.05 -4.40
N GLY A 81 1.03 -9.91 -4.21
CA GLY A 81 1.80 -9.23 -5.25
C GLY A 81 2.57 -8.04 -4.71
N ASN A 82 3.08 -7.23 -5.61
CA ASN A 82 3.69 -5.94 -5.31
C ASN A 82 2.97 -4.82 -6.03
N PHE A 83 3.11 -3.60 -5.50
CA PHE A 83 2.60 -2.40 -6.13
C PHE A 83 3.65 -1.30 -6.19
N TYR A 84 3.49 -0.38 -7.14
CA TYR A 84 4.29 0.83 -7.27
C TYR A 84 3.45 2.00 -7.82
N ASN A 85 4.02 3.23 -7.80
CA ASN A 85 3.33 4.49 -8.10
C ASN A 85 2.22 4.86 -7.10
N GLY A 86 2.20 4.29 -5.90
CA GLY A 86 1.17 4.55 -4.90
C GLY A 86 1.19 5.98 -4.34
N GLU A 87 2.33 6.66 -4.35
CA GLU A 87 2.46 8.05 -3.89
C GLU A 87 1.59 9.05 -4.66
N THR A 88 1.32 8.76 -5.93
CA THR A 88 0.49 9.58 -6.79
C THR A 88 -1.00 9.29 -6.67
N THR A 89 -1.35 8.38 -5.79
CA THR A 89 -2.70 7.94 -5.46
C THR A 89 -3.07 8.33 -4.03
N ASN A 90 -4.26 7.93 -3.58
CA ASN A 90 -4.70 8.13 -2.20
C ASN A 90 -4.03 7.17 -1.20
N LEU A 91 -3.18 6.24 -1.64
CA LEU A 91 -2.48 5.30 -0.76
C LEU A 91 -1.45 5.99 0.13
N GLY A 92 -0.72 6.98 -0.42
CA GLY A 92 0.33 7.68 0.33
C GLY A 92 1.58 6.84 0.63
N ILE A 93 1.68 5.62 0.07
CA ILE A 93 2.84 4.72 0.11
C ILE A 93 3.23 4.46 -1.34
N ASN A 94 4.51 4.67 -1.69
CA ASN A 94 4.96 4.61 -3.08
C ASN A 94 4.96 3.19 -3.64
N GLU A 95 5.53 2.27 -2.90
CA GLU A 95 5.70 0.88 -3.31
C GLU A 95 5.63 -0.05 -2.11
N GLY A 96 5.35 -1.31 -2.33
CA GLY A 96 5.26 -2.31 -1.29
C GLY A 96 4.65 -3.61 -1.77
N ILE A 97 4.37 -4.49 -0.84
CA ILE A 97 3.58 -5.70 -1.10
C ILE A 97 2.10 -5.42 -0.92
N ILE A 98 1.29 -6.21 -1.61
CA ILE A 98 -0.16 -6.19 -1.49
C ILE A 98 -0.65 -7.61 -1.18
N LEU A 99 -1.53 -7.71 -0.19
CA LEU A 99 -2.27 -8.93 0.14
C LEU A 99 -3.76 -8.63 -0.02
N SER A 100 -4.51 -9.56 -0.56
CA SER A 100 -5.95 -9.39 -0.80
C SER A 100 -6.71 -10.69 -0.59
N SER A 101 -7.91 -10.61 -0.04
CA SER A 101 -8.88 -11.71 -0.05
C SER A 101 -9.49 -11.96 -1.44
N GLY A 102 -9.34 -11.01 -2.37
CA GLY A 102 -9.67 -11.12 -3.78
C GLY A 102 -8.43 -11.12 -4.67
N MET A 103 -8.59 -10.78 -5.95
CA MET A 103 -7.50 -10.71 -6.91
C MET A 103 -6.75 -9.38 -6.80
N VAL A 104 -5.44 -9.41 -6.45
CA VAL A 104 -4.61 -8.19 -6.32
C VAL A 104 -4.55 -7.38 -7.62
N LEU A 105 -4.64 -8.03 -8.78
CA LEU A 105 -4.61 -7.34 -10.08
C LEU A 105 -5.86 -6.51 -10.36
N GLU A 106 -6.94 -6.71 -9.60
CA GLU A 106 -8.17 -5.92 -9.73
C GLU A 106 -8.11 -4.61 -8.92
N VAL A 107 -7.23 -4.51 -7.94
CA VAL A 107 -7.10 -3.35 -7.03
C VAL A 107 -6.87 -2.01 -7.75
N PRO A 108 -6.07 -1.92 -8.86
CA PRO A 108 -5.92 -0.66 -9.59
C PRO A 108 -7.15 -0.21 -10.36
N ASN A 109 -8.14 -1.06 -10.50
CA ASN A 109 -9.34 -0.74 -11.26
C ASN A 109 -10.18 0.31 -10.52
N ILE A 110 -11.02 1.02 -11.28
CA ILE A 110 -12.00 1.92 -10.69
C ILE A 110 -12.91 1.06 -9.81
N ALA A 111 -13.11 1.49 -8.56
CA ALA A 111 -14.01 0.85 -7.63
C ALA A 111 -15.35 0.54 -8.33
N SER A 112 -15.64 -0.72 -8.50
CA SER A 112 -16.89 -1.20 -9.06
C SER A 112 -17.75 -1.68 -7.91
N PHE A 113 -19.06 -1.64 -8.09
CA PHE A 113 -20.03 -2.11 -7.09
C PHE A 113 -19.85 -3.60 -6.72
N GLN A 114 -18.95 -4.32 -7.38
CA GLN A 114 -18.71 -5.75 -7.23
C GLN A 114 -17.27 -6.12 -7.66
N ALA A 115 -16.27 -5.59 -7.00
CA ALA A 115 -14.91 -6.13 -7.17
C ALA A 115 -14.70 -7.28 -6.17
N SER A 116 -15.52 -8.29 -6.25
CA SER A 116 -15.49 -9.46 -5.39
C SER A 116 -15.27 -10.72 -6.22
N THR A 117 -14.05 -10.91 -6.71
CA THR A 117 -13.67 -12.22 -7.26
C THR A 117 -13.11 -13.05 -6.12
N PRO A 118 -13.88 -14.03 -5.59
CA PRO A 118 -13.41 -14.85 -4.48
C PRO A 118 -12.28 -15.76 -4.96
N ASN A 119 -11.28 -15.94 -4.11
CA ASN A 119 -10.18 -16.87 -4.38
C ASN A 119 -10.56 -18.33 -4.08
N GLY A 120 -11.60 -18.56 -3.26
CA GLY A 120 -12.10 -19.88 -2.89
C GLY A 120 -11.23 -20.57 -1.84
N GLU A 121 -10.42 -19.83 -1.12
CA GLU A 121 -9.53 -20.33 -0.07
C GLU A 121 -10.20 -20.27 1.31
N PRO A 122 -9.74 -21.09 2.28
CA PRO A 122 -10.25 -21.01 3.65
C PRO A 122 -9.88 -19.69 4.32
N GLY A 123 -10.56 -19.39 5.43
CA GLY A 123 -10.17 -18.33 6.35
C GLY A 123 -8.98 -18.72 7.23
N ASP A 124 -8.63 -17.82 8.15
CA ASP A 124 -7.52 -18.01 9.09
C ASP A 124 -7.99 -17.97 10.54
N ILE A 125 -7.57 -18.97 11.32
CA ILE A 125 -8.01 -19.10 12.72
C ILE A 125 -7.49 -17.98 13.63
N ASP A 126 -6.33 -17.42 13.34
CA ASP A 126 -5.78 -16.32 14.15
C ASP A 126 -6.58 -15.04 13.90
N LEU A 127 -7.06 -14.83 12.68
CA LEU A 127 -8.00 -13.75 12.35
C LEU A 127 -9.37 -13.99 13.01
N ASP A 128 -9.89 -15.21 12.96
CA ASP A 128 -11.19 -15.56 13.57
C ASP A 128 -11.21 -15.37 15.09
N ASN A 129 -10.05 -15.48 15.73
CA ASN A 129 -9.91 -15.24 17.18
C ASN A 129 -9.85 -13.76 17.55
N LEU A 130 -9.80 -12.86 16.59
CA LEU A 130 -9.80 -11.41 16.90
C LEU A 130 -11.18 -10.95 17.38
N PRO A 131 -11.25 -10.03 18.35
CA PRO A 131 -12.52 -9.54 18.86
C PRO A 131 -13.41 -8.97 17.77
N GLY A 132 -14.62 -9.52 17.61
CA GLY A 132 -15.64 -9.07 16.67
C GLY A 132 -15.42 -9.51 15.22
N VAL A 133 -14.53 -10.46 15.00
CA VAL A 133 -14.39 -11.19 13.74
C VAL A 133 -15.08 -12.55 13.89
N ILE A 134 -15.78 -13.00 12.86
CA ILE A 134 -16.50 -14.28 12.86
C ILE A 134 -16.37 -14.91 11.49
N GLY A 135 -15.63 -16.00 11.40
CA GLY A 135 -15.56 -16.85 10.21
C GLY A 135 -15.01 -16.11 8.98
N THR A 136 -13.69 -16.00 8.90
CA THR A 136 -13.02 -15.45 7.73
C THR A 136 -13.03 -16.40 6.55
N ASN A 137 -12.85 -15.89 5.35
CA ASN A 137 -12.70 -16.63 4.11
C ASN A 137 -11.62 -15.97 3.27
N ASP A 138 -11.05 -16.71 2.33
CA ASP A 138 -10.06 -16.20 1.38
C ASP A 138 -8.88 -15.49 2.06
N ALA A 139 -8.37 -16.06 3.15
CA ALA A 139 -7.27 -15.45 3.88
C ALA A 139 -5.98 -15.46 3.04
N ALA A 140 -5.28 -14.33 3.06
CA ALA A 140 -3.96 -14.18 2.48
C ALA A 140 -2.95 -13.96 3.62
N VAL A 141 -2.19 -15.01 3.95
CA VAL A 141 -1.31 -15.03 5.13
C VAL A 141 0.15 -15.14 4.69
N LEU A 142 0.93 -14.09 4.94
CA LEU A 142 2.37 -14.07 4.70
C LEU A 142 3.10 -14.16 6.04
N GLU A 143 3.91 -15.19 6.23
CA GLU A 143 4.66 -15.42 7.45
C GLU A 143 6.16 -15.48 7.15
N PHE A 144 6.98 -14.97 8.05
CA PHE A 144 8.42 -15.09 7.99
C PHE A 144 9.06 -14.85 9.36
N ASP A 145 10.20 -15.46 9.58
CA ASP A 145 11.07 -15.14 10.71
C ASP A 145 11.99 -13.99 10.32
N PHE A 146 12.27 -13.08 11.26
CA PHE A 146 13.22 -12.00 11.00
C PHE A 146 14.10 -11.71 12.23
N ILE A 147 15.30 -11.21 11.95
CA ILE A 147 16.24 -10.76 12.96
C ILE A 147 16.43 -9.25 12.79
N PRO A 148 15.81 -8.42 13.64
CA PRO A 148 16.00 -6.98 13.59
C PRO A 148 17.44 -6.60 13.98
N GLN A 149 18.01 -5.60 13.33
CA GLN A 149 19.34 -5.06 13.69
C GLN A 149 19.27 -3.81 14.56
N SER A 150 18.07 -3.40 14.95
CA SER A 150 17.80 -2.30 15.87
C SER A 150 16.72 -2.70 16.87
N ASP A 151 16.55 -1.89 17.89
CA ASP A 151 15.52 -2.04 18.94
C ASP A 151 14.13 -1.56 18.51
N THR A 152 14.00 -1.06 17.28
CA THR A 152 12.74 -0.52 16.76
C THR A 152 12.46 -1.09 15.38
N LEU A 153 11.28 -1.64 15.18
CA LEU A 153 10.71 -2.05 13.90
C LEU A 153 9.58 -1.08 13.53
N LEU A 154 9.69 -0.49 12.35
CA LEU A 154 8.65 0.38 11.79
C LEU A 154 8.20 -0.18 10.46
N PHE A 155 6.90 -0.21 10.23
CA PHE A 155 6.32 -0.49 8.93
C PHE A 155 5.08 0.39 8.72
N ASN A 156 4.83 0.73 7.46
CA ASN A 156 3.64 1.46 7.07
C ASN A 156 2.68 0.48 6.39
N TYR A 157 1.40 0.64 6.63
CA TYR A 157 0.38 -0.12 5.94
C TYR A 157 -0.84 0.74 5.64
N VAL A 158 -1.58 0.36 4.63
CA VAL A 158 -2.90 0.89 4.30
C VAL A 158 -3.85 -0.29 4.24
N PHE A 159 -4.98 -0.15 4.89
CA PHE A 159 -6.08 -1.09 4.82
C PHE A 159 -7.19 -0.48 3.99
N GLY A 160 -7.63 -1.18 2.97
CA GLY A 160 -8.75 -0.81 2.11
C GLY A 160 -9.73 -1.97 1.99
N SER A 161 -10.98 -1.65 1.76
CA SER A 161 -12.02 -2.62 1.47
C SER A 161 -13.04 -2.01 0.53
N GLU A 162 -13.56 -2.82 -0.37
CA GLU A 162 -14.59 -2.45 -1.32
C GLU A 162 -15.99 -2.43 -0.70
N GLU A 163 -16.18 -3.10 0.43
CA GLU A 163 -17.41 -3.08 1.19
C GLU A 163 -17.66 -1.74 1.89
N TYR A 164 -16.66 -0.87 1.93
CA TYR A 164 -16.78 0.43 2.57
C TYR A 164 -17.25 1.51 1.58
N PRO A 165 -18.24 2.35 1.94
CA PRO A 165 -19.05 2.33 3.18
C PRO A 165 -20.38 1.56 3.05
N GLU A 166 -20.73 1.04 1.88
CA GLU A 166 -22.07 0.56 1.53
C GLU A 166 -22.48 -0.70 2.29
N PHE A 167 -21.51 -1.61 2.52
CA PHE A 167 -21.76 -2.93 3.12
C PHE A 167 -21.27 -3.05 4.57
N VAL A 168 -20.96 -1.93 5.21
CA VAL A 168 -20.61 -1.91 6.63
C VAL A 168 -21.70 -2.57 7.47
N ASN A 169 -21.30 -3.40 8.43
CA ASN A 169 -22.16 -4.28 9.25
C ASN A 169 -22.84 -5.44 8.48
N GLN A 170 -22.57 -5.61 7.20
CA GLN A 170 -23.00 -6.77 6.42
C GLN A 170 -21.83 -7.70 6.17
N TYR A 171 -20.70 -7.14 5.73
CA TYR A 171 -19.44 -7.82 5.55
C TYR A 171 -18.37 -7.15 6.41
N ASN A 172 -17.36 -7.89 6.84
CA ASN A 172 -16.37 -7.35 7.78
C ASN A 172 -14.97 -7.86 7.45
N ASP A 173 -14.33 -7.24 6.48
CA ASP A 173 -12.93 -7.50 6.21
C ASP A 173 -12.07 -7.12 7.40
N VAL A 174 -11.00 -7.89 7.59
CA VAL A 174 -10.09 -7.75 8.71
C VAL A 174 -8.64 -7.78 8.25
N PHE A 175 -7.81 -6.97 8.87
CA PHE A 175 -6.36 -7.00 8.74
C PHE A 175 -5.72 -7.16 10.11
N ALA A 176 -4.67 -7.98 10.18
CA ALA A 176 -3.85 -8.13 11.37
C ALA A 176 -2.37 -8.24 11.01
N PHE A 177 -1.54 -7.84 11.96
CA PHE A 177 -0.10 -8.10 11.93
C PHE A 177 0.27 -8.75 13.26
N PHE A 178 0.48 -10.05 13.23
CA PHE A 178 0.81 -10.82 14.42
C PHE A 178 2.32 -10.88 14.62
N ILE A 179 2.77 -10.62 15.84
CA ILE A 179 4.17 -10.77 16.22
C ILE A 179 4.32 -11.86 17.28
N THR A 180 5.37 -12.66 17.15
CA THR A 180 5.82 -13.64 18.13
C THR A 180 7.31 -13.49 18.35
N GLY A 181 7.77 -13.44 19.59
CA GLY A 181 9.20 -13.34 19.87
C GLY A 181 9.51 -12.63 21.17
N PRO A 182 10.81 -12.35 21.42
CA PRO A 182 11.23 -11.64 22.60
C PRO A 182 10.62 -10.22 22.67
N ASN A 183 10.12 -9.85 23.83
CA ASN A 183 9.69 -8.48 24.09
C ASN A 183 10.89 -7.67 24.62
N PRO A 184 11.30 -6.58 23.95
CA PRO A 184 12.41 -5.74 24.40
C PRO A 184 12.21 -5.14 25.81
N SER A 185 10.95 -4.95 26.22
CA SER A 185 10.59 -4.44 27.54
C SER A 185 10.62 -5.50 28.64
N GLY A 186 10.97 -6.74 28.31
CA GLY A 186 10.97 -7.90 29.23
C GLY A 186 9.71 -8.75 29.12
N PRO A 187 9.63 -9.85 29.93
CA PRO A 187 8.46 -10.72 29.88
C PRO A 187 7.16 -9.98 30.27
N PRO A 188 6.00 -10.45 29.73
CA PRO A 188 5.86 -11.62 28.86
C PRO A 188 6.39 -11.35 27.44
N HIS A 189 6.89 -12.41 26.78
CA HIS A 189 7.23 -12.37 25.37
C HIS A 189 5.96 -12.25 24.51
N TYR A 190 6.09 -11.69 23.31
CA TYR A 190 5.01 -11.66 22.32
C TYR A 190 4.65 -13.10 21.92
N ASN A 191 3.37 -13.37 21.83
CA ASN A 191 2.83 -14.66 21.40
C ASN A 191 1.60 -14.42 20.53
N LYS A 192 1.79 -14.30 19.22
CA LYS A 192 0.75 -13.95 18.25
C LYS A 192 -0.02 -12.69 18.66
N GLU A 193 0.70 -11.69 19.14
CA GLU A 193 0.10 -10.42 19.52
C GLU A 193 -0.18 -9.59 18.25
N ASN A 194 -1.44 -9.19 18.06
CA ASN A 194 -1.79 -8.31 16.94
C ASN A 194 -1.35 -6.87 17.25
N ILE A 195 -0.41 -6.37 16.46
CA ILE A 195 0.10 -5.01 16.56
C ILE A 195 -0.52 -4.03 15.55
N ALA A 196 -1.33 -4.52 14.60
CA ALA A 196 -2.13 -3.69 13.71
C ALA A 196 -3.44 -3.31 14.39
N LEU A 197 -3.41 -2.22 15.14
CA LEU A 197 -4.55 -1.73 15.91
C LEU A 197 -5.03 -0.38 15.37
N ILE A 198 -6.30 -0.09 15.53
CA ILE A 198 -6.84 1.26 15.28
C ILE A 198 -6.15 2.24 16.22
N PRO A 199 -5.48 3.29 15.72
CA PRO A 199 -4.67 4.19 16.53
C PRO A 199 -5.41 4.74 17.77
N GLY A 200 -4.79 4.59 18.94
CA GLY A 200 -5.35 5.02 20.22
C GLY A 200 -6.43 4.10 20.80
N THR A 201 -6.50 2.87 20.31
CA THR A 201 -7.40 1.84 20.82
C THR A 201 -6.69 0.49 20.89
N ASN A 202 -7.33 -0.52 21.50
CA ASN A 202 -6.91 -1.93 21.45
C ASN A 202 -7.77 -2.74 20.48
N LEU A 203 -8.37 -2.09 19.48
CA LEU A 203 -9.29 -2.74 18.55
C LEU A 203 -8.55 -3.12 17.27
N PRO A 204 -8.79 -4.33 16.73
CA PRO A 204 -8.23 -4.74 15.45
C PRO A 204 -8.78 -3.90 14.30
N VAL A 205 -8.02 -3.83 13.22
CA VAL A 205 -8.40 -3.13 12.00
C VAL A 205 -9.43 -3.96 11.26
N THR A 206 -10.68 -3.50 11.25
CA THR A 206 -11.78 -4.09 10.49
C THR A 206 -12.67 -3.00 9.93
N ILE A 207 -13.43 -3.30 8.85
CA ILE A 207 -14.35 -2.35 8.24
C ILE A 207 -15.34 -1.82 9.27
N ASN A 208 -15.94 -2.70 10.06
CA ASN A 208 -16.97 -2.35 11.02
C ASN A 208 -16.46 -1.46 12.16
N ARG A 209 -15.14 -1.36 12.35
CA ARG A 209 -14.53 -0.57 13.43
C ARG A 209 -13.93 0.75 12.97
N ILE A 210 -13.56 0.89 11.72
CA ILE A 210 -13.01 2.13 11.16
C ILE A 210 -14.05 3.26 11.24
N LEU A 211 -15.32 2.96 11.09
CA LEU A 211 -16.42 3.93 11.16
C LEU A 211 -16.57 4.66 12.50
N PHE A 212 -16.22 4.01 13.62
CA PHE A 212 -16.39 4.64 14.93
C PHE A 212 -15.49 5.87 15.13
N LYS A 213 -14.45 6.03 14.32
CA LYS A 213 -13.51 7.15 14.46
C LYS A 213 -13.88 8.38 13.62
N THR A 214 -14.63 8.21 12.53
CA THR A 214 -15.03 9.31 11.65
C THR A 214 -16.20 10.11 12.23
N ASN A 215 -17.01 9.53 13.08
CA ASN A 215 -18.19 10.17 13.68
C ASN A 215 -17.91 10.97 14.97
N ASN A 216 -16.69 10.93 15.50
CA ASN A 216 -16.31 11.66 16.71
C ASN A 216 -15.51 12.95 16.46
N LYS A 217 -15.55 13.51 15.23
CA LYS A 217 -15.13 14.88 14.96
C LYS A 217 -16.38 15.76 14.91
N MET A 218 -16.88 16.13 16.07
CA MET A 218 -17.65 17.35 16.28
C MET A 218 -16.83 18.30 17.16
#